data_921355b4612ac70da84f256382281876
#
_entry.id   921355b4612ac70da84f256382281876
#
_cell.length_a   1.000
_cell.length_b   1.000
_cell.length_c   1.000
_cell.angle_alpha   90.00
_cell.angle_beta   90.00
_cell.angle_gamma   90.00
#
_symmetry.space_group_name_H-M   'P 1'
#
loop_
_entity.id
_entity.type
_entity.pdbx_description
1 polymer ?
#
loop_
_entity_poly.entity_id
_entity_poly.type
_entity_poly.pdbx_seq_one_letter_code
_entity_poly.pdbx_strand_id
1 'polypeptide(L)'
;MIASAGGNACCNVTFVGPVSTDVAARVINKTLSGGGPDGRYKLSMTAEGTLGFANFTDYDMPVNFLGQTIHHTKVHHYNDTVNIAIGPATPANKSSVVTAFSISGIAGAYGDGGQNFKNIIQVFLNSGISWSYSITAG
;
A
#
# COMPACT_ATOMS: atom_id res chain seq x y z
N MET A 1 -2.70 -18.38 0.27
CA MET A 1 -2.36 -18.38 0.85
C MET A 1 -2.47 -18.32 1.88
N ILE A 2 -2.26 -18.40 2.32
CA ILE A 2 -2.50 -18.40 3.23
C ILE A 2 -1.90 -17.91 4.13
N ALA A 3 -2.30 -17.35 4.56
CA ALA A 3 -1.78 -16.80 5.48
C ALA A 3 -1.17 -17.52 6.30
N SER A 4 -0.76 -17.69 6.39
CA SER A 4 -0.41 -18.34 6.91
C SER A 4 0.06 -18.55 7.90
N ALA A 5 0.32 -19.27 7.88
CA ALA A 5 0.96 -19.78 8.84
C ALA A 5 1.94 -18.89 9.26
N GLY A 6 2.46 -18.84 10.18
CA GLY A 6 3.45 -17.93 10.60
C GLY A 6 2.95 -16.58 10.94
N GLY A 7 1.68 -16.41 10.85
CA GLY A 7 1.13 -15.24 11.39
C GLY A 7 1.18 -14.01 10.53
N ASN A 8 1.40 -14.20 9.29
CA ASN A 8 1.16 -13.10 8.38
C ASN A 8 -0.34 -13.01 8.21
N ALA A 9 -0.91 -12.00 8.77
CA ALA A 9 -2.32 -11.81 8.61
C ALA A 9 -2.53 -11.06 7.33
N CYS A 10 -3.27 -11.62 6.40
CA CYS A 10 -3.77 -10.93 5.26
C CYS A 10 -2.88 -9.78 4.92
N CYS A 11 -3.04 -9.05 3.99
CA CYS A 11 -3.97 -9.18 2.89
C CYS A 11 -3.29 -8.67 1.66
N ASN A 12 -3.74 -9.15 0.56
CA ASN A 12 -3.37 -8.60 -0.73
C ASN A 12 -4.64 -7.97 -1.29
N VAL A 13 -4.66 -6.67 -1.42
CA VAL A 13 -5.85 -5.92 -1.84
C VAL A 13 -5.54 -5.22 -3.14
N THR A 14 -6.44 -5.34 -4.10
CA THR A 14 -6.33 -4.66 -5.38
C THR A 14 -7.35 -3.54 -5.44
N PHE A 15 -6.88 -2.36 -5.79
CA PHE A 15 -7.72 -1.17 -5.95
C PHE A 15 -7.71 -0.72 -7.40
N VAL A 16 -8.84 -0.25 -7.87
CA VAL A 16 -8.94 0.38 -9.19
C VAL A 16 -9.52 1.77 -8.99
N GLY A 17 -8.85 2.77 -9.52
CA GLY A 17 -9.28 4.15 -9.37
C GLY A 17 -9.22 4.91 -10.68
N PRO A 18 -10.06 5.96 -10.83
CA PRO A 18 -10.21 6.69 -12.11
C PRO A 18 -9.18 7.80 -12.27
N VAL A 19 -7.93 7.51 -11.98
CA VAL A 19 -6.84 8.48 -12.09
C VAL A 19 -5.63 7.81 -12.73
N SER A 20 -4.76 8.61 -13.34
CA SER A 20 -3.51 8.11 -13.90
C SER A 20 -2.58 7.64 -12.78
N THR A 21 -1.59 6.84 -13.14
CA THR A 21 -0.62 6.34 -12.15
C THR A 21 0.16 7.48 -11.49
N ASP A 22 0.46 8.55 -12.24
CA ASP A 22 1.15 9.71 -11.66
C ASP A 22 0.31 10.38 -10.57
N VAL A 23 -0.97 10.55 -10.83
CA VAL A 23 -1.88 11.14 -9.85
C VAL A 23 -2.02 10.23 -8.64
N ALA A 24 -2.21 8.93 -8.88
CA ALA A 24 -2.34 7.96 -7.80
C ALA A 24 -1.11 7.98 -6.89
N ALA A 25 0.08 7.92 -7.49
CA ALA A 25 1.33 7.92 -6.71
C ALA A 25 1.47 9.21 -5.91
N ARG A 26 1.20 10.35 -6.53
CA ARG A 26 1.34 11.64 -5.86
C ARG A 26 0.39 11.77 -4.67
N VAL A 27 -0.86 11.38 -4.85
CA VAL A 27 -1.86 11.50 -3.79
C VAL A 27 -1.56 10.56 -2.63
N ILE A 28 -1.23 9.31 -2.93
CA ILE A 28 -0.90 8.34 -1.89
C ILE A 28 0.38 8.75 -1.16
N ASN A 29 1.38 9.21 -1.91
CA ASN A 29 2.63 9.68 -1.33
C ASN A 29 2.37 10.84 -0.37
N LYS A 30 1.52 11.78 -0.76
CA LYS A 30 1.17 12.92 0.08
C LYS A 30 0.46 12.47 1.35
N THR A 31 -0.48 11.54 1.22
CA THR A 31 -1.21 11.00 2.37
C THR A 31 -0.25 10.37 3.37
N LEU A 32 0.67 9.56 2.88
CA LEU A 32 1.60 8.84 3.74
C LEU A 32 2.71 9.74 4.30
N SER A 33 3.11 10.75 3.55
CA SER A 33 4.14 11.71 4.02
C SER A 33 3.67 12.49 5.23
N GLY A 34 2.37 12.70 5.34
CA GLY A 34 1.80 13.36 6.51
C GLY A 34 1.53 12.44 7.67
N GLY A 35 1.92 11.18 7.59
CA GLY A 35 1.66 10.21 8.64
C GLY A 35 0.46 9.33 8.39
N GLY A 36 -0.20 9.49 7.26
CA GLY A 36 -1.40 8.74 6.93
C GLY A 36 -2.59 9.18 7.76
N PRO A 37 -3.70 8.42 7.69
CA PRO A 37 -4.93 8.83 8.37
C PRO A 37 -4.84 8.86 9.90
N ASP A 38 -3.93 8.07 10.49
CA ASP A 38 -3.81 8.01 11.95
C ASP A 38 -2.48 8.56 12.47
N GLY A 39 -1.65 9.12 11.59
CA GLY A 39 -0.37 9.69 12.01
C GLY A 39 0.71 8.66 12.29
N ARG A 40 0.48 7.39 11.96
CA ARG A 40 1.39 6.29 12.32
C ARG A 40 2.07 5.64 11.13
N TYR A 41 1.93 6.22 9.94
CA TYR A 41 2.59 5.72 8.74
C TYR A 41 3.88 6.50 8.50
N LYS A 42 4.89 5.78 8.06
CA LYS A 42 6.18 6.38 7.71
C LYS A 42 6.65 5.78 6.40
N LEU A 43 6.88 6.64 5.41
CA LEU A 43 7.39 6.18 4.12
C LEU A 43 8.80 5.65 4.25
N SER A 44 9.08 4.59 3.50
CA SER A 44 10.41 4.01 3.44
C SER A 44 11.24 4.69 2.37
N MET A 45 12.55 4.64 2.51
CA MET A 45 13.48 5.14 1.53
C MET A 45 13.44 4.26 0.28
N THR A 46 13.45 4.88 -0.89
CA THR A 46 13.55 4.13 -2.15
C THR A 46 15.00 3.79 -2.46
N ALA A 47 15.21 2.98 -3.49
CA ALA A 47 16.55 2.64 -3.94
C ALA A 47 17.34 3.87 -4.40
N GLU A 48 16.64 4.92 -4.86
CA GLU A 48 17.28 6.17 -5.26
C GLU A 48 17.64 7.06 -4.06
N GLY A 49 17.30 6.65 -2.87
CA GLY A 49 17.59 7.42 -1.67
C GLY A 49 16.58 8.52 -1.37
N THR A 50 15.39 8.43 -1.92
CA THR A 50 14.31 9.38 -1.66
C THR A 50 13.18 8.70 -0.90
N LEU A 51 12.43 9.47 -0.14
CA LEU A 51 11.22 8.96 0.49
C LEU A 51 10.10 8.91 -0.52
N GLY A 52 9.34 7.84 -0.51
CA GLY A 52 8.16 7.73 -1.34
C GLY A 52 8.23 6.61 -2.35
N PHE A 53 7.69 6.86 -3.54
CA PHE A 53 7.60 5.83 -4.57
C PHE A 53 8.77 5.90 -5.54
N ALA A 54 9.35 4.74 -5.82
CA ALA A 54 10.32 4.60 -6.90
C ALA A 54 9.55 4.66 -8.23
N ASN A 55 10.09 5.40 -9.19
CA ASN A 55 9.43 5.67 -10.47
C ASN A 55 10.02 4.77 -11.55
N PHE A 56 9.19 3.91 -12.13
CA PHE A 56 9.58 3.00 -13.21
C PHE A 56 8.85 3.30 -14.50
N THR A 57 8.34 4.51 -14.68
CA THR A 57 7.56 4.86 -15.87
C THR A 57 8.37 4.80 -17.16
N ASP A 58 9.69 4.95 -17.07
CA ASP A 58 10.57 4.87 -18.23
C ASP A 58 10.95 3.44 -18.62
N TYR A 59 10.48 2.46 -17.86
CA TYR A 59 10.76 1.06 -18.11
C TYR A 59 9.53 0.38 -18.68
N ASP A 60 9.74 -0.61 -19.53
CA ASP A 60 8.64 -1.38 -20.10
C ASP A 60 8.16 -2.41 -19.10
N MET A 61 7.44 -1.95 -18.09
CA MET A 61 6.96 -2.76 -16.98
C MET A 61 5.48 -2.50 -16.73
N PRO A 62 4.74 -3.50 -16.24
CA PRO A 62 3.33 -3.29 -15.89
C PRO A 62 3.12 -2.42 -14.65
N VAL A 63 4.18 -2.14 -13.91
CA VAL A 63 4.12 -1.31 -12.71
C VAL A 63 4.91 -0.05 -12.96
N ASN A 64 4.30 1.09 -12.71
CA ASN A 64 4.95 2.40 -12.88
C ASN A 64 5.58 2.92 -11.60
N PHE A 65 5.01 2.58 -10.45
CA PHE A 65 5.51 3.07 -9.16
C PHE A 65 5.49 1.96 -8.12
N LEU A 66 6.55 1.89 -7.32
CA LEU A 66 6.64 0.98 -6.18
C LEU A 66 6.97 1.78 -4.94
N GLY A 67 6.25 1.53 -3.87
CA GLY A 67 6.50 2.19 -2.60
C GLY A 67 6.29 1.27 -1.42
N GLN A 68 6.80 1.69 -0.28
CA GLN A 68 6.64 0.95 0.95
C GLN A 68 6.45 1.93 2.10
N THR A 69 5.57 1.59 2.99
CA THR A 69 5.39 2.36 4.22
C THR A 69 5.37 1.41 5.40
N ILE A 70 5.75 1.92 6.56
CA ILE A 70 5.69 1.19 7.81
C ILE A 70 4.59 1.81 8.64
N HIS A 71 3.72 0.98 9.17
CA HIS A 71 2.68 1.41 10.09
C HIS A 71 3.03 0.92 11.49
N HIS A 72 3.08 1.85 12.44
CA HIS A 72 3.37 1.53 13.84
C HIS A 72 2.06 1.34 14.59
N THR A 73 1.92 0.21 15.27
CA THR A 73 0.74 -0.03 16.09
C THR A 73 0.81 0.78 17.37
N LYS A 74 -0.36 1.13 17.88
CA LYS A 74 -0.45 2.05 19.00
C LYS A 74 -0.05 1.43 20.33
N VAL A 75 -0.51 0.22 20.58
CA VAL A 75 -0.40 -0.36 21.92
C VAL A 75 0.89 -1.13 22.13
N HIS A 76 1.24 -1.98 21.18
CA HIS A 76 2.38 -2.87 21.34
C HIS A 76 3.61 -2.39 20.59
N HIS A 77 3.53 -1.28 19.89
CA HIS A 77 4.63 -0.71 19.10
C HIS A 77 5.16 -1.68 18.03
N TYR A 78 4.28 -2.51 17.48
CA TYR A 78 4.64 -3.38 16.37
C TYR A 78 4.70 -2.58 15.08
N ASN A 79 5.53 -3.03 14.16
CA ASN A 79 5.66 -2.43 12.85
C ASN A 79 5.05 -3.37 11.81
N ASP A 80 4.08 -2.87 11.07
CA ASP A 80 3.53 -3.58 9.92
C ASP A 80 4.06 -2.92 8.66
N THR A 81 4.49 -3.73 7.71
CA THR A 81 5.00 -3.21 6.44
C THR A 81 3.92 -3.29 5.39
N VAL A 82 3.68 -2.19 4.70
CA VAL A 82 2.73 -2.12 3.59
C VAL A 82 3.51 -1.85 2.31
N ASN A 83 3.40 -2.76 1.36
CA ASN A 83 4.03 -2.62 0.04
C ASN A 83 2.96 -2.24 -0.97
N ILE A 84 3.25 -1.26 -1.81
CA ILE A 84 2.28 -0.69 -2.74
C ILE A 84 2.88 -0.67 -4.14
N ALA A 85 2.15 -1.23 -5.10
CA ALA A 85 2.54 -1.22 -6.51
C ALA A 85 1.43 -0.56 -7.31
N ILE A 86 1.78 0.40 -8.15
CA ILE A 86 0.82 1.17 -8.94
C ILE A 86 1.13 1.00 -10.43
N GLY A 87 0.16 0.51 -11.18
CA GLY A 87 0.28 0.37 -12.62
C GLY A 87 -0.96 0.89 -13.34
N PRO A 88 -0.87 1.12 -14.66
CA PRO A 88 -2.03 1.57 -15.41
C PRO A 88 -3.02 0.43 -15.59
N ALA A 89 -4.31 0.73 -15.44
CA ALA A 89 -5.36 -0.25 -15.67
C ALA A 89 -5.56 -0.50 -17.16
N THR A 90 -5.27 0.51 -17.98
CA THR A 90 -5.35 0.43 -19.44
C THR A 90 -4.13 1.11 -20.03
N PRO A 91 -3.80 0.84 -21.31
CA PRO A 91 -2.67 1.50 -21.97
C PRO A 91 -2.77 3.02 -21.99
N ALA A 92 -3.98 3.58 -21.93
CA ALA A 92 -4.16 5.02 -21.95
C ALA A 92 -3.77 5.68 -20.61
N ASN A 93 -3.56 4.91 -19.56
CA ASN A 93 -3.19 5.39 -18.23
C ASN A 93 -4.14 6.45 -17.69
N LYS A 94 -5.44 6.25 -17.90
CA LYS A 94 -6.47 7.12 -17.34
C LYS A 94 -7.07 6.56 -16.05
N SER A 95 -6.77 5.31 -15.76
CA SER A 95 -7.15 4.66 -14.51
C SER A 95 -5.98 3.82 -14.04
N SER A 96 -5.93 3.59 -12.74
CA SER A 96 -4.82 2.90 -12.11
C SER A 96 -5.27 1.64 -11.40
N VAL A 97 -4.42 0.63 -11.43
CA VAL A 97 -4.54 -0.56 -10.59
C VAL A 97 -3.45 -0.48 -9.54
N VAL A 98 -3.85 -0.57 -8.29
CA VAL A 98 -2.92 -0.55 -7.18
C VAL A 98 -3.04 -1.87 -6.44
N THR A 99 -1.93 -2.55 -6.24
CA THR A 99 -1.87 -3.74 -5.43
C THR A 99 -1.13 -3.38 -4.15
N ALA A 100 -1.76 -3.64 -3.02
CA ALA A 100 -1.17 -3.35 -1.72
C ALA A 100 -1.17 -4.61 -0.87
N PHE A 101 -0.08 -4.83 -0.17
CA PHE A 101 0.15 -6.02 0.64
C PHE A 101 0.76 -5.62 1.96
N SER A 102 0.14 -6.05 3.07
CA SER A 102 0.61 -5.72 4.40
C SER A 102 1.08 -6.97 5.14
N ILE A 103 2.25 -6.86 5.74
CA ILE A 103 2.84 -7.95 6.50
C ILE A 103 3.14 -7.46 7.90
N SER A 104 2.74 -8.25 8.89
CA SER A 104 3.06 -7.95 10.27
C SER A 104 4.55 -8.14 10.52
N GLY A 105 5.14 -7.25 11.30
CA GLY A 105 6.53 -7.36 11.70
C GLY A 105 6.79 -8.41 12.77
N ILE A 106 5.74 -9.02 13.32
CA ILE A 106 5.85 -10.02 14.37
C ILE A 106 5.47 -11.38 13.81
N ALA A 107 6.39 -12.31 13.80
CA ALA A 107 6.09 -13.68 13.40
C ALA A 107 5.03 -14.25 14.33
N GLY A 108 4.03 -14.90 13.78
CA GLY A 108 2.96 -15.47 14.58
C GLY A 108 1.87 -14.49 14.96
N ALA A 109 1.86 -13.32 14.41
CA ALA A 109 0.88 -12.30 14.76
C ALA A 109 -0.44 -12.46 14.02
N TYR A 110 -0.83 -13.67 13.70
CA TYR A 110 -2.10 -13.85 13.03
C TYR A 110 -3.24 -13.51 13.99
N GLY A 111 -4.36 -13.21 13.42
CA GLY A 111 -5.48 -12.81 14.25
C GLY A 111 -5.31 -11.42 14.82
N ASP A 112 -4.60 -10.56 14.12
CA ASP A 112 -4.34 -9.19 14.55
C ASP A 112 -5.59 -8.31 14.50
N GLY A 113 -6.78 -8.92 14.39
CA GLY A 113 -8.02 -8.18 14.34
C GLY A 113 -8.27 -7.49 13.01
N GLY A 114 -7.62 -7.95 11.97
CA GLY A 114 -7.73 -7.33 10.66
C GLY A 114 -6.87 -6.08 10.53
N GLN A 115 -5.88 -5.91 11.39
CA GLN A 115 -5.07 -4.70 11.38
C GLN A 115 -4.33 -4.52 10.05
N ASN A 116 -3.83 -5.61 9.44
CA ASN A 116 -3.18 -5.51 8.14
C ASN A 116 -4.14 -5.01 7.06
N PHE A 117 -5.37 -5.50 7.10
CA PHE A 117 -6.39 -5.01 6.18
C PHE A 117 -6.68 -3.52 6.41
N LYS A 118 -6.84 -3.13 7.67
CA LYS A 118 -7.09 -1.73 8.03
C LYS A 118 -5.94 -0.84 7.61
N ASN A 119 -4.70 -1.30 7.76
CA ASN A 119 -3.53 -0.53 7.37
C ASN A 119 -3.56 -0.15 5.89
N ILE A 120 -4.11 -1.04 5.07
CA ILE A 120 -4.22 -0.79 3.64
C ILE A 120 -5.44 0.09 3.35
N ILE A 121 -6.60 -0.34 3.81
CA ILE A 121 -7.87 0.29 3.43
C ILE A 121 -7.94 1.75 3.85
N GLN A 122 -7.52 2.07 5.05
CA GLN A 122 -7.67 3.45 5.53
C GLN A 122 -6.81 4.45 4.77
N VAL A 123 -5.69 4.02 4.21
CA VAL A 123 -4.87 4.89 3.37
C VAL A 123 -5.66 5.29 2.13
N PHE A 124 -6.27 4.32 1.47
CA PHE A 124 -6.98 4.57 0.22
C PHE A 124 -8.31 5.30 0.44
N LEU A 125 -9.04 4.95 1.49
CA LEU A 125 -10.29 5.63 1.80
C LEU A 125 -10.08 7.10 2.14
N ASN A 126 -8.91 7.45 2.66
CA ASN A 126 -8.61 8.83 3.05
C ASN A 126 -7.77 9.58 2.02
N SER A 127 -7.56 9.00 0.85
CA SER A 127 -6.73 9.62 -0.19
C SER A 127 -7.49 10.66 -1.02
N GLY A 128 -8.82 10.65 -0.98
CA GLY A 128 -9.62 11.55 -1.79
C GLY A 128 -9.94 11.02 -3.18
N ILE A 129 -9.48 9.83 -3.52
CA ILE A 129 -9.77 9.18 -4.80
C ILE A 129 -10.84 8.13 -4.57
N SER A 130 -11.78 8.00 -5.51
CA SER A 130 -12.85 7.00 -5.43
C SER A 130 -12.32 5.65 -5.91
N TRP A 131 -11.83 4.86 -4.98
CA TRP A 131 -11.30 3.54 -5.27
C TRP A 131 -12.37 2.47 -5.12
N SER A 132 -12.39 1.52 -6.05
CA SER A 132 -13.07 0.24 -5.84
C SER A 132 -11.98 -0.80 -5.52
N TYR A 133 -12.30 -1.76 -4.67
CA TYR A 133 -11.29 -2.71 -4.26
C TYR A 133 -11.83 -4.12 -4.13
N SER A 134 -10.91 -5.08 -4.20
CA SER A 134 -11.18 -6.48 -3.94
C SER A 134 -10.01 -7.08 -3.18
N ILE A 135 -10.31 -8.04 -2.33
CA ILE A 135 -9.27 -8.79 -1.60
C ILE A 135 -8.93 -10.00 -2.44
N THR A 136 -7.64 -10.12 -2.81
CA THR A 136 -7.20 -11.20 -3.68
C THR A 136 -6.48 -12.31 -2.92
N ALA A 137 -6.12 -12.08 -1.67
CA ALA A 137 -5.51 -13.09 -0.82
C ALA A 137 -5.68 -12.71 0.64
N GLY A 138 -5.69 -13.66 1.44
CA GLY A 138 -5.85 -13.45 2.88
C GLY A 138 -7.05 -14.15 3.44
#